data_1ea1e5a3d2041b69d6672af7a172395d
#
_entry.id   1ea1e5a3d2041b69d6672af7a172395d
#
_cell.length_a   1.000
_cell.length_b   1.000
_cell.length_c   1.000
_cell.angle_alpha   90.00
_cell.angle_beta   90.00
_cell.angle_gamma   90.00
#
_symmetry.space_group_name_H-M   'P 1'
#
loop_
_entity.id
_entity.type
_entity.pdbx_description
1 polymer ?
#
loop_
_entity_poly.entity_id
_entity_poly.type
_entity_poly.pdbx_seq_one_letter_code
_entity_poly.pdbx_strand_id
1 'polypeptide(L)'
;SEARALDINDVSASLKDMGAMLSQAQVRPYYSAGVPDGFMVANIKPGSIYEKMGLSEGDIIQGADDRRLITADDMMALYNSMKSG
;
A
#
# COMPACT_ATOMS: atom_id res chain seq x y z
N SER A 1 2.46 21.33 7.48
CA SER A 1 1.18 20.67 7.34
C SER A 1 0.26 21.08 8.48
N GLU A 2 -1.00 21.07 8.22
CA GLU A 2 -2.00 21.46 9.19
C GLU A 2 -2.27 20.34 10.18
N ALA A 3 -2.41 20.68 11.44
CA ALA A 3 -2.91 19.76 12.43
C ALA A 3 -4.40 19.53 12.15
N ARG A 4 -4.80 18.28 12.21
CA ARG A 4 -6.16 17.88 11.89
C ARG A 4 -6.71 17.02 13.03
N ALA A 5 -7.92 17.32 13.46
CA ALA A 5 -8.60 16.45 14.41
C ALA A 5 -8.97 15.16 13.70
N LEU A 6 -8.58 14.02 14.27
CA LEU A 6 -8.88 12.72 13.70
C LEU A 6 -10.07 12.10 14.43
N ASP A 7 -11.02 11.59 13.66
CA ASP A 7 -12.11 10.79 14.19
C ASP A 7 -11.54 9.43 14.58
N ILE A 8 -11.84 8.96 15.79
CA ILE A 8 -11.31 7.69 16.27
C ILE A 8 -11.82 6.52 15.41
N ASN A 9 -13.01 6.63 14.85
CA ASN A 9 -13.53 5.61 13.95
C ASN A 9 -12.74 5.56 12.65
N ASP A 10 -12.32 6.72 12.13
CA ASP A 10 -11.47 6.78 10.93
C ASP A 10 -10.10 6.19 11.19
N VAL A 11 -9.52 6.46 12.35
CA VAL A 11 -8.24 5.89 12.74
C VAL A 11 -8.35 4.37 12.85
N SER A 12 -9.39 3.87 13.51
CA SER A 12 -9.61 2.44 13.65
C SER A 12 -9.80 1.75 12.30
N ALA A 13 -10.57 2.37 11.41
CA ALA A 13 -10.77 1.83 10.06
C ALA A 13 -9.47 1.78 9.27
N SER A 14 -8.65 2.83 9.37
CA SER A 14 -7.36 2.89 8.68
C SER A 14 -6.41 1.82 9.19
N LEU A 15 -6.37 1.58 10.50
CA LEU A 15 -5.53 0.52 11.08
C LEU A 15 -5.99 -0.86 10.63
N LYS A 16 -7.29 -1.06 10.53
CA LYS A 16 -7.86 -2.31 10.06
C LYS A 16 -7.52 -2.56 8.59
N ASP A 17 -7.63 -1.53 7.77
CA ASP A 17 -7.29 -1.62 6.34
C ASP A 17 -5.80 -1.90 6.16
N MET A 18 -4.95 -1.27 6.95
CA MET A 18 -3.51 -1.52 6.92
C MET A 18 -3.21 -2.97 7.30
N GLY A 19 -3.87 -3.48 8.35
CA GLY A 19 -3.72 -4.87 8.75
C GLY A 19 -4.13 -5.83 7.65
N ALA A 20 -5.24 -5.56 6.99
CA ALA A 20 -5.72 -6.38 5.88
C ALA A 20 -4.71 -6.35 4.72
N MET A 21 -4.20 -5.16 4.38
CA MET A 21 -3.21 -5.01 3.33
C MET A 21 -1.94 -5.80 3.63
N LEU A 22 -1.41 -5.65 4.84
CA LEU A 22 -0.16 -6.30 5.24
C LEU A 22 -0.31 -7.80 5.47
N SER A 23 -1.53 -8.29 5.72
CA SER A 23 -1.77 -9.71 5.92
C SER A 23 -1.87 -10.49 4.60
N GLN A 24 -2.06 -9.80 3.48
CA GLN A 24 -2.25 -10.44 2.18
C GLN A 24 -0.96 -10.61 1.39
N ALA A 25 0.09 -9.92 1.79
CA ALA A 25 1.41 -10.03 1.17
C ALA A 25 2.44 -9.39 2.08
N GLN A 26 3.70 -9.67 1.79
CA GLN A 26 4.81 -9.03 2.45
C GLN A 26 5.19 -7.81 1.63
N VAL A 27 5.10 -6.62 2.23
CA VAL A 27 5.37 -5.36 1.54
C VAL A 27 6.56 -4.70 2.21
N ARG A 28 7.59 -4.37 1.44
CA ARG A 28 8.82 -3.75 1.94
C ARG A 28 9.16 -2.52 1.13
N PRO A 29 9.67 -1.46 1.78
CA PRO A 29 10.18 -0.32 1.02
C PRO A 29 11.28 -0.75 0.06
N TYR A 30 11.25 -0.20 -1.13
CA TYR A 30 12.28 -0.42 -2.14
C TYR A 30 13.09 0.86 -2.30
N TYR A 31 14.42 0.70 -2.35
CA TYR A 31 15.35 1.82 -2.53
C TYR A 31 16.15 1.63 -3.80
N SER A 32 16.36 2.70 -4.53
CA SER A 32 17.22 2.72 -5.69
C SER A 32 18.30 3.77 -5.46
N ALA A 33 19.54 3.37 -5.48
CA ALA A 33 20.67 4.25 -5.19
C ALA A 33 20.50 5.02 -3.87
N GLY A 34 19.97 4.35 -2.86
CA GLY A 34 19.78 4.94 -1.54
C GLY A 34 18.56 5.85 -1.40
N VAL A 35 17.75 5.97 -2.45
CA VAL A 35 16.55 6.83 -2.46
C VAL A 35 15.30 5.96 -2.46
N PRO A 36 14.28 6.30 -1.64
CA PRO A 36 13.02 5.56 -1.69
C PRO A 36 12.42 5.59 -3.09
N ASP A 37 12.07 4.41 -3.60
CA ASP A 37 11.61 4.27 -4.98
C ASP A 37 10.50 3.23 -5.12
N GLY A 38 9.59 3.18 -4.16
CA GLY A 38 8.45 2.29 -4.23
C GLY A 38 8.46 1.21 -3.18
N PHE A 39 7.73 0.14 -3.45
CA PHE A 39 7.57 -0.99 -2.53
C PHE A 39 7.67 -2.30 -3.26
N MET A 40 8.41 -3.24 -2.68
CA MET A 40 8.48 -4.59 -3.20
C MET A 40 7.43 -5.46 -2.51
N VAL A 41 6.75 -6.29 -3.28
CA VAL A 41 5.69 -7.16 -2.79
C VAL A 41 6.09 -8.61 -3.00
N ALA A 42 5.98 -9.42 -1.94
CA ALA A 42 6.31 -10.83 -1.97
C ALA A 42 5.33 -11.62 -1.12
N ASN A 43 5.37 -12.94 -1.21
CA ASN A 43 4.48 -13.85 -0.47
C ASN A 43 3.01 -13.46 -0.66
N ILE A 44 2.64 -13.22 -1.90
CA ILE A 44 1.29 -12.78 -2.26
C ILE A 44 0.33 -13.94 -2.08
N LYS A 45 -0.68 -13.74 -1.24
CA LYS A 45 -1.69 -14.79 -1.00
C LYS A 45 -2.63 -14.90 -2.19
N PRO A 46 -3.05 -16.12 -2.53
CA PRO A 46 -4.07 -16.32 -3.56
C PRO A 46 -5.36 -15.58 -3.19
N GLY A 47 -5.97 -14.95 -4.18
CA GLY A 47 -7.21 -14.21 -4.00
C GLY A 47 -7.02 -12.85 -3.34
N SER A 48 -5.78 -12.45 -3.06
CA SER A 48 -5.50 -11.17 -2.42
C SER A 48 -5.72 -10.01 -3.38
N ILE A 49 -5.78 -8.81 -2.81
CA ILE A 49 -5.91 -7.60 -3.60
C ILE A 49 -4.69 -7.41 -4.52
N TYR A 50 -3.52 -7.87 -4.10
CA TYR A 50 -2.30 -7.79 -4.90
C TYR A 50 -2.39 -8.68 -6.13
N GLU A 51 -2.89 -9.90 -5.96
CA GLU A 51 -3.08 -10.80 -7.07
C GLU A 51 -4.10 -10.25 -8.06
N LYS A 52 -5.18 -9.68 -7.55
CA LYS A 52 -6.22 -9.07 -8.39
C LYS A 52 -5.70 -7.89 -9.20
N MET A 53 -4.67 -7.22 -8.73
CA MET A 53 -3.98 -6.16 -9.46
C MET A 53 -3.05 -6.69 -10.54
N GLY A 54 -2.83 -8.00 -10.59
CA GLY A 54 -1.90 -8.60 -11.53
C GLY A 54 -0.45 -8.58 -11.07
N LEU A 55 -0.20 -8.40 -9.78
CA LEU A 55 1.15 -8.41 -9.24
C LEU A 55 1.69 -9.82 -9.07
N SER A 56 2.97 -9.97 -9.31
CA SER A 56 3.70 -11.24 -9.13
C SER A 56 4.73 -11.11 -8.02
N GLU A 57 5.23 -12.24 -7.55
CA GLU A 57 6.24 -12.29 -6.51
C GLU A 57 7.46 -11.43 -6.88
N GLY A 58 7.86 -10.56 -5.97
CA GLY A 58 9.02 -9.71 -6.15
C GLY A 58 8.80 -8.47 -7.00
N ASP A 59 7.56 -8.22 -7.40
CA ASP A 59 7.24 -7.02 -8.17
C ASP A 59 7.45 -5.78 -7.31
N ILE A 60 7.85 -4.70 -7.97
CA ILE A 60 8.06 -3.41 -7.34
C ILE A 60 6.98 -2.46 -7.81
N ILE A 61 6.22 -1.91 -6.85
CA ILE A 61 5.19 -0.92 -7.13
C ILE A 61 5.82 0.45 -6.95
N GLN A 62 5.96 1.19 -8.03
CA GLN A 62 6.58 2.51 -8.02
C GLN A 62 5.57 3.65 -8.15
N GLY A 63 4.38 3.35 -8.62
CA GLY A 63 3.36 4.35 -8.74
C GLY A 63 2.05 3.77 -9.23
N ALA A 64 1.01 4.57 -9.11
CA ALA A 64 -0.32 4.23 -9.61
C ALA A 64 -0.94 5.52 -10.12
N ASP A 65 -1.50 5.48 -11.32
CA ASP A 65 -1.98 6.65 -12.03
C ASP A 65 -0.84 7.67 -12.17
N ASP A 66 -1.00 8.89 -11.69
CA ASP A 66 0.04 9.91 -11.76
C ASP A 66 0.80 10.09 -10.43
N ARG A 67 0.63 9.15 -9.52
CA ARG A 67 1.23 9.24 -8.19
C ARG A 67 2.39 8.28 -8.03
N ARG A 68 3.45 8.75 -7.40
CA ARG A 68 4.55 7.88 -6.99
C ARG A 68 4.24 7.28 -5.63
N LEU A 69 4.65 6.03 -5.44
CA LEU A 69 4.47 5.33 -4.17
C LEU A 69 5.79 5.35 -3.42
N ILE A 70 5.88 6.20 -2.40
CA ILE A 70 7.11 6.38 -1.64
C ILE A 70 6.89 6.13 -0.15
N THR A 71 5.72 6.45 0.37
CA THR A 71 5.40 6.34 1.79
C THR A 71 4.32 5.30 2.04
N ALA A 72 4.18 4.90 3.32
CA ALA A 72 3.10 4.03 3.73
C ALA A 72 1.74 4.66 3.44
N ASP A 73 1.63 5.99 3.59
CA ASP A 73 0.39 6.69 3.28
C ASP A 73 0.03 6.56 1.80
N ASP A 74 1.02 6.59 0.92
CA ASP A 74 0.80 6.39 -0.50
C ASP A 74 0.22 4.99 -0.77
N MET A 75 0.76 3.96 -0.10
CA MET A 75 0.26 2.60 -0.24
C MET A 75 -1.18 2.48 0.28
N MET A 76 -1.49 3.13 1.39
CA MET A 76 -2.84 3.14 1.94
C MET A 76 -3.81 3.82 0.97
N ALA A 77 -3.40 4.92 0.35
CA ALA A 77 -4.23 5.60 -0.64
C ALA A 77 -4.51 4.70 -1.83
N LEU A 78 -3.51 3.96 -2.29
CA LEU A 78 -3.68 3.00 -3.38
C LEU A 78 -4.65 1.89 -2.98
N TYR A 79 -4.47 1.32 -1.79
CA TYR A 79 -5.33 0.26 -1.29
C TYR A 79 -6.80 0.72 -1.22
N ASN A 80 -7.02 1.92 -0.68
CA ASN A 80 -8.37 2.47 -0.57
C ASN A 80 -8.99 2.74 -1.95
N SER A 81 -8.18 3.19 -2.89
CA SER A 81 -8.63 3.42 -4.27
C SER A 81 -9.11 2.14 -4.90
N MET A 82 -8.35 1.05 -4.74
CA MET A 82 -8.73 -0.24 -5.29
C MET A 82 -9.95 -0.84 -4.60
N LYS A 83 -10.05 -0.63 -3.30
CA LYS A 83 -11.18 -1.13 -2.52
C LYS A 83 -12.48 -0.45 -2.92
N SER A 84 -12.40 0.79 -3.32
CA SER A 84 -13.57 1.58 -3.73
C SER A 84 -14.07 1.24 -5.13
N GLY A 85 -13.33 0.47 -5.85
CA GLY A 85 -13.72 0.09 -7.17
C GLY A 85 -12.88 0.63 -8.26
#